data_5324758fd9e957c0b4ca058260a5370f
#
_entry.id   5324758fd9e957c0b4ca058260a5370f
#
_cell.length_a   1.000
_cell.length_b   1.000
_cell.length_c   1.000
_cell.angle_alpha   90.00
_cell.angle_beta   90.00
_cell.angle_gamma   90.00
#
_symmetry.space_group_name_H-M   'P 1'
#
loop_
_entity.id
_entity.type
_entity.pdbx_description
1 polymer ?
#
loop_
_entity_poly.entity_id
_entity_poly.type
_entity_poly.pdbx_seq_one_letter_code
_entity_poly.pdbx_strand_id
1 'polypeptide(L)'
;VENALKTACKYADIAVISSASYDSLKKSWREGEIIQYVSHIMGQEQGAKTEQLKKLAQNSYNPDKILMIGDAPGDIKSAKAVGALFYPILTNHEENSWKMFCDTAFEKFIAGAYKGDFENRLILDFNSTFAN
;
A
#
# COMPACT_ATOMS: atom_id res chain seq x y z
N VAL A 1 4.00 8.39 8.54
CA VAL A 1 4.03 7.00 8.01
C VAL A 1 4.42 5.99 9.08
N GLU A 2 5.26 6.39 10.02
CA GLU A 2 5.69 5.49 11.09
C GLU A 2 4.51 5.00 11.94
N ASN A 3 3.60 5.90 12.31
CA ASN A 3 2.42 5.52 13.10
C ASN A 3 1.53 4.52 12.35
N ALA A 4 1.40 4.69 11.05
CA ALA A 4 0.64 3.75 10.22
C ALA A 4 1.27 2.36 10.24
N LEU A 5 2.59 2.28 10.12
CA LEU A 5 3.32 1.02 10.16
C LEU A 5 3.21 0.35 11.53
N LYS A 6 3.36 1.12 12.60
CA LYS A 6 3.21 0.60 13.97
C LYS A 6 1.83 0.02 14.21
N THR A 7 0.80 0.71 13.74
CA THR A 7 -0.59 0.27 13.90
C THR A 7 -0.84 -0.98 13.06
N ALA A 8 -0.46 -0.93 11.80
CA ALA A 8 -0.77 -2.01 10.86
C ALA A 8 -0.02 -3.30 11.17
N CYS A 9 1.23 -3.23 11.60
CA CYS A 9 2.03 -4.44 11.84
C CYS A 9 1.49 -5.32 12.96
N LYS A 10 0.61 -4.79 13.80
CA LYS A 10 -0.04 -5.57 14.86
C LYS A 10 -1.12 -6.50 14.33
N TYR A 11 -1.68 -6.21 13.16
CA TYR A 11 -2.84 -6.91 12.60
C TYR A 11 -2.61 -7.46 11.21
N ALA A 12 -1.54 -7.07 10.54
CA ALA A 12 -1.29 -7.44 9.15
C ALA A 12 0.21 -7.56 8.88
N ASP A 13 0.56 -8.34 7.88
CA ASP A 13 1.92 -8.36 7.35
C ASP A 13 2.12 -7.16 6.44
N ILE A 14 3.28 -6.53 6.54
CA ILE A 14 3.60 -5.35 5.74
C ILE A 14 4.70 -5.72 4.75
N ALA A 15 4.46 -5.42 3.48
CA ALA A 15 5.44 -5.61 2.42
C ALA A 15 5.75 -4.26 1.76
N VAL A 16 7.02 -4.03 1.50
CA VAL A 16 7.46 -2.90 0.68
C VAL A 16 7.64 -3.41 -0.74
N ILE A 17 7.01 -2.76 -1.70
CA ILE A 17 7.22 -3.04 -3.11
C ILE A 17 7.69 -1.77 -3.81
N SER A 18 8.71 -1.89 -4.65
CA SER A 18 9.33 -0.72 -5.28
C SER A 18 10.08 -1.09 -6.54
N SER A 19 10.28 -0.11 -7.41
CA SER A 19 11.19 -0.24 -8.55
C SER A 19 12.65 0.07 -8.21
N ALA A 20 12.94 0.50 -6.98
CA ALA A 20 14.31 0.68 -6.50
C ALA A 20 14.97 -0.68 -6.19
N SER A 21 16.30 -0.71 -6.12
CA SER A 21 17.01 -1.95 -5.78
C SER A 21 16.74 -2.36 -4.33
N TYR A 22 16.81 -3.67 -4.10
CA TYR A 22 16.63 -4.23 -2.76
C TYR A 22 17.58 -3.58 -1.73
N ASP A 23 18.85 -3.45 -2.10
CA ASP A 23 19.86 -2.88 -1.19
C ASP A 23 19.55 -1.42 -0.84
N SER A 24 19.14 -0.63 -1.83
CA SER A 24 18.77 0.78 -1.60
C SER A 24 17.55 0.90 -0.68
N LEU A 25 16.54 0.07 -0.89
CA LEU A 25 15.34 0.03 -0.05
C LEU A 25 15.69 -0.33 1.38
N LYS A 26 16.45 -1.39 1.55
CA LYS A 26 16.83 -1.88 2.87
C LYS A 26 17.60 -0.83 3.64
N LYS A 27 18.52 -0.12 2.97
CA LYS A 27 19.30 0.96 3.56
C LYS A 27 18.39 2.12 4.00
N SER A 28 17.51 2.59 3.11
CA SER A 28 16.60 3.70 3.39
C SER A 28 15.67 3.40 4.56
N TRP A 29 15.11 2.21 4.59
CA TRP A 29 14.17 1.82 5.65
C TRP A 29 14.87 1.59 6.97
N ARG A 30 16.13 1.13 6.95
CA ARG A 30 16.94 0.95 8.14
C ARG A 30 17.34 2.32 8.71
N GLU A 31 17.75 3.26 7.87
CA GLU A 31 18.09 4.63 8.27
C GLU A 31 16.88 5.36 8.86
N GLY A 32 15.68 5.11 8.34
CA GLY A 32 14.44 5.66 8.87
C GLY A 32 13.91 4.96 10.10
N GLU A 33 14.59 3.91 10.56
CA GLU A 33 14.21 3.12 11.73
C GLU A 33 12.80 2.47 11.62
N ILE A 34 12.34 2.23 10.41
CA ILE A 34 11.00 1.66 10.17
C ILE A 34 11.03 0.25 9.59
N ILE A 35 12.22 -0.28 9.30
CA ILE A 35 12.36 -1.63 8.74
C ILE A 35 11.82 -2.71 9.68
N GLN A 36 11.81 -2.46 10.98
CA GLN A 36 11.34 -3.41 11.98
C GLN A 36 9.86 -3.75 11.85
N TYR A 37 9.07 -2.89 11.18
CA TYR A 37 7.63 -3.10 10.99
C TYR A 37 7.29 -3.89 9.74
N VAL A 38 8.28 -4.24 8.92
CA VAL A 38 8.07 -4.79 7.59
C VAL A 38 8.42 -6.28 7.56
N SER A 39 7.54 -7.08 6.97
CA SER A 39 7.74 -8.53 6.83
C SER A 39 8.47 -8.89 5.53
N HIS A 40 8.25 -8.12 4.46
CA HIS A 40 8.81 -8.40 3.15
C HIS A 40 9.30 -7.10 2.49
N ILE A 41 10.45 -7.16 1.82
CA ILE A 41 10.96 -6.07 0.99
C ILE A 41 11.19 -6.62 -0.41
N MET A 42 10.53 -6.03 -1.40
CA MET A 42 10.67 -6.41 -2.79
C MET A 42 11.17 -5.21 -3.61
N GLY A 43 12.36 -5.32 -4.16
CA GLY A 43 12.92 -4.31 -5.02
C GLY A 43 12.81 -4.69 -6.50
N GLN A 44 13.49 -3.93 -7.36
CA GLN A 44 13.45 -4.14 -8.82
C GLN A 44 13.83 -5.57 -9.24
N GLU A 45 14.63 -6.26 -8.43
CA GLU A 45 15.06 -7.63 -8.70
C GLU A 45 13.90 -8.62 -8.71
N GLN A 46 12.80 -8.28 -8.06
CA GLN A 46 11.58 -9.10 -8.02
C GLN A 46 10.60 -8.75 -9.15
N GLY A 47 11.00 -7.88 -10.08
CA GLY A 47 10.17 -7.44 -11.19
C GLY A 47 9.47 -6.11 -10.92
N ALA A 48 8.55 -5.74 -11.81
CA ALA A 48 7.74 -4.53 -11.64
C ALA A 48 6.75 -4.71 -10.48
N LYS A 49 6.14 -3.61 -10.01
CA LYS A 49 5.21 -3.64 -8.89
C LYS A 49 4.06 -4.63 -9.09
N THR A 50 3.52 -4.73 -10.29
CA THR A 50 2.45 -5.72 -10.60
C THR A 50 2.95 -7.13 -10.38
N GLU A 51 4.16 -7.45 -10.81
CA GLU A 51 4.76 -8.77 -10.61
C GLU A 51 5.01 -9.05 -9.13
N GLN A 52 5.46 -8.04 -8.39
CA GLN A 52 5.68 -8.16 -6.95
C GLN A 52 4.37 -8.48 -6.22
N LEU A 53 3.29 -7.78 -6.58
CA LEU A 53 1.97 -8.03 -6.02
C LEU A 53 1.45 -9.42 -6.36
N LYS A 54 1.67 -9.89 -7.58
CA LYS A 54 1.27 -11.24 -7.98
C LYS A 54 1.95 -12.29 -7.14
N LYS A 55 3.25 -12.12 -6.85
CA LYS A 55 4.00 -13.04 -6.00
C LYS A 55 3.40 -13.11 -4.60
N LEU A 56 3.04 -11.96 -4.03
CA LEU A 56 2.38 -11.90 -2.72
C LEU A 56 1.02 -12.61 -2.75
N ALA A 57 0.22 -12.37 -3.78
CA ALA A 57 -1.10 -12.98 -3.91
C ALA A 57 -1.02 -14.50 -4.05
N GLN A 58 0.01 -15.01 -4.74
CA GLN A 58 0.21 -16.45 -4.92
C GLN A 58 0.65 -17.14 -3.64
N ASN A 59 1.23 -16.42 -2.69
CA ASN A 59 1.83 -16.96 -1.48
C ASN A 59 0.90 -16.94 -0.27
N SER A 60 -0.40 -17.12 -0.45
CA SER A 60 -1.38 -17.34 0.62
C SER A 60 -2.27 -16.14 0.97
N TYR A 61 -2.19 -15.05 0.23
CA TYR A 61 -3.05 -13.90 0.51
C TYR A 61 -4.19 -13.82 -0.49
N ASN A 62 -5.42 -13.83 0.01
CA ASN A 62 -6.60 -13.56 -0.80
C ASN A 62 -6.52 -12.09 -1.27
N PRO A 63 -6.75 -11.78 -2.56
CA PRO A 63 -6.68 -10.39 -3.05
C PRO A 63 -7.54 -9.40 -2.27
N ASP A 64 -8.71 -9.81 -1.78
CA ASP A 64 -9.57 -8.95 -0.95
C ASP A 64 -8.93 -8.62 0.41
N LYS A 65 -7.88 -9.33 0.79
CA LYS A 65 -7.13 -9.11 2.02
C LYS A 65 -5.76 -8.49 1.77
N ILE A 66 -5.55 -7.97 0.58
CA ILE A 66 -4.35 -7.21 0.23
C ILE A 66 -4.77 -5.76 -0.01
N LEU A 67 -4.17 -4.84 0.73
CA LEU A 67 -4.38 -3.41 0.54
C LEU A 67 -3.08 -2.79 0.06
N MET A 68 -3.08 -2.29 -1.17
CA MET A 68 -1.94 -1.56 -1.70
C MET A 68 -2.08 -0.07 -1.39
N ILE A 69 -1.03 0.52 -0.88
CA ILE A 69 -0.98 1.95 -0.58
C ILE A 69 -0.01 2.60 -1.55
N GLY A 70 -0.45 3.63 -2.24
CA GLY A 70 0.39 4.30 -3.23
C GLY A 70 -0.07 5.71 -3.56
N ASP A 71 0.79 6.46 -4.28
CA ASP A 71 0.56 7.86 -4.62
C ASP A 71 0.53 8.15 -6.11
N ALA A 72 0.64 7.14 -6.95
CA ALA A 72 0.71 7.30 -8.41
C ALA A 72 -0.36 6.48 -9.13
N PRO A 73 -0.79 6.93 -10.34
CA PRO A 73 -1.77 6.17 -11.13
C PRO A 73 -1.32 4.74 -11.47
N GLY A 74 -0.02 4.53 -11.62
CA GLY A 74 0.53 3.19 -11.86
C GLY A 74 0.30 2.25 -10.69
N ASP A 75 0.24 2.77 -9.47
CA ASP A 75 0.00 1.95 -8.27
C ASP A 75 -1.41 1.37 -8.25
N ILE A 76 -2.41 2.18 -8.61
CA ILE A 76 -3.79 1.69 -8.68
C ILE A 76 -3.94 0.66 -9.80
N LYS A 77 -3.24 0.86 -10.92
CA LYS A 77 -3.24 -0.08 -12.03
C LYS A 77 -2.69 -1.44 -11.61
N SER A 78 -1.60 -1.43 -10.85
CA SER A 78 -1.00 -2.65 -10.33
C SER A 78 -1.94 -3.38 -9.36
N ALA A 79 -2.57 -2.64 -8.46
CA ALA A 79 -3.52 -3.22 -7.52
C ALA A 79 -4.69 -3.88 -8.25
N LYS A 80 -5.29 -3.19 -9.21
CA LYS A 80 -6.42 -3.73 -9.99
C LYS A 80 -6.04 -4.95 -10.82
N ALA A 81 -4.82 -5.00 -11.33
CA ALA A 81 -4.35 -6.13 -12.13
C ALA A 81 -4.34 -7.45 -11.34
N VAL A 82 -4.17 -7.40 -10.03
CA VAL A 82 -4.18 -8.59 -9.17
C VAL A 82 -5.46 -8.72 -8.35
N GLY A 83 -6.39 -7.78 -8.49
CA GLY A 83 -7.64 -7.80 -7.72
C GLY A 83 -7.49 -7.32 -6.29
N ALA A 84 -6.39 -6.67 -5.93
CA ALA A 84 -6.16 -6.14 -4.59
C ALA A 84 -6.91 -4.82 -4.37
N LEU A 85 -7.15 -4.47 -3.11
CA LEU A 85 -7.72 -3.19 -2.74
C LEU A 85 -6.65 -2.10 -2.80
N PHE A 86 -7.06 -0.84 -2.94
CA PHE A 86 -6.14 0.28 -3.07
C PHE A 86 -6.50 1.41 -2.11
N TYR A 87 -5.47 1.97 -1.46
CA TYR A 87 -5.60 3.18 -0.64
C TYR A 87 -4.67 4.26 -1.19
N PRO A 88 -5.23 5.41 -1.63
CA PRO A 88 -4.40 6.48 -2.20
C PRO A 88 -3.80 7.39 -1.14
N ILE A 89 -2.53 7.76 -1.35
CA ILE A 89 -1.89 8.86 -0.64
C ILE A 89 -1.92 10.06 -1.58
N LEU A 90 -2.64 11.10 -1.19
CA LEU A 90 -2.82 12.27 -2.07
C LEU A 90 -1.61 13.18 -2.01
N THR A 91 -1.07 13.49 -3.18
CA THR A 91 0.08 14.40 -3.31
C THR A 91 -0.25 15.76 -2.70
N ASN A 92 0.67 16.30 -1.91
CA ASN A 92 0.51 17.53 -1.12
C ASN A 92 -0.46 17.40 0.06
N HIS A 93 -1.02 16.21 0.29
CA HIS A 93 -1.90 15.92 1.43
C HIS A 93 -1.49 14.61 2.10
N GLU A 94 -0.19 14.31 2.09
CA GLU A 94 0.34 13.05 2.59
C GLU A 94 0.02 12.83 4.08
N GLU A 95 0.23 13.85 4.91
CA GLU A 95 -0.06 13.73 6.34
C GLU A 95 -1.53 13.41 6.61
N ASN A 96 -2.44 14.09 5.93
CA ASN A 96 -3.87 13.85 6.09
C ASN A 96 -4.25 12.45 5.59
N SER A 97 -3.62 12.00 4.50
CA SER A 97 -3.86 10.67 3.96
C SER A 97 -3.43 9.58 4.94
N TRP A 98 -2.25 9.72 5.55
CA TRP A 98 -1.78 8.77 6.55
C TRP A 98 -2.60 8.81 7.83
N LYS A 99 -3.04 9.99 8.24
CA LYS A 99 -3.91 10.14 9.41
C LYS A 99 -5.24 9.43 9.19
N MET A 100 -5.86 9.63 8.03
CA MET A 100 -7.12 8.96 7.69
C MET A 100 -6.93 7.45 7.60
N PHE A 101 -5.78 6.99 7.15
CA PHE A 101 -5.46 5.57 7.13
C PHE A 101 -5.53 4.99 8.54
N CYS A 102 -4.86 5.62 9.50
CA CYS A 102 -4.85 5.17 10.89
C CYS A 102 -6.23 5.25 11.54
N ASP A 103 -6.94 6.36 11.28
CA ASP A 103 -8.21 6.66 11.98
C ASP A 103 -9.41 5.89 11.43
N THR A 104 -9.41 5.57 10.13
CA THR A 104 -10.61 5.03 9.47
C THR A 104 -10.32 3.88 8.50
N ALA A 105 -9.43 4.09 7.54
CA ALA A 105 -9.27 3.17 6.42
C ALA A 105 -8.78 1.79 6.84
N PHE A 106 -7.80 1.73 7.73
CA PHE A 106 -7.24 0.47 8.17
C PHE A 106 -8.27 -0.36 8.95
N GLU A 107 -9.06 0.27 9.80
CA GLU A 107 -10.14 -0.40 10.54
C GLU A 107 -11.14 -1.04 9.57
N LYS A 108 -11.53 -0.30 8.54
CA LYS A 108 -12.45 -0.81 7.51
C LYS A 108 -11.85 -1.98 6.76
N PHE A 109 -10.56 -1.92 6.47
CA PHE A 109 -9.85 -3.01 5.80
C PHE A 109 -9.87 -4.28 6.65
N ILE A 110 -9.50 -4.18 7.91
CA ILE A 110 -9.47 -5.32 8.83
C ILE A 110 -10.88 -5.90 9.05
N ALA A 111 -11.89 -5.04 9.11
CA ALA A 111 -13.28 -5.46 9.29
C ALA A 111 -13.94 -6.01 8.02
N GLY A 112 -13.28 -5.94 6.86
CA GLY A 112 -13.86 -6.37 5.60
C GLY A 112 -14.86 -5.37 5.00
N ALA A 113 -14.84 -4.12 5.47
CA ALA A 113 -15.78 -3.07 5.05
C ALA A 113 -15.16 -2.05 4.08
N TYR A 114 -13.93 -2.30 3.62
CA TYR A 114 -13.20 -1.36 2.76
C TYR A 114 -13.65 -1.43 1.30
N LYS A 115 -13.87 -2.62 0.79
CA LYS A 115 -14.22 -2.85 -0.60
C LYS A 115 -15.61 -2.29 -0.91
N GLY A 116 -15.76 -1.67 -2.07
CA GLY A 116 -17.03 -1.12 -2.52
C GLY A 116 -17.08 0.38 -2.43
N ASP A 117 -18.12 0.96 -1.83
CA ASP A 117 -18.36 2.41 -1.84
C ASP A 117 -17.22 3.21 -1.20
N PHE A 118 -16.66 2.73 -0.10
CA PHE A 118 -15.57 3.44 0.58
C PHE A 118 -14.34 3.55 -0.34
N GLU A 119 -13.90 2.42 -0.88
CA GLU A 119 -12.76 2.39 -1.79
C GLU A 119 -13.02 3.20 -3.05
N ASN A 120 -14.20 3.04 -3.65
CA ASN A 120 -14.55 3.73 -4.89
C ASN A 120 -14.52 5.25 -4.73
N ARG A 121 -15.00 5.76 -3.60
CA ARG A 121 -14.96 7.20 -3.33
C ARG A 121 -13.53 7.72 -3.23
N LEU A 122 -12.66 6.99 -2.55
CA LEU A 122 -11.25 7.35 -2.43
C LEU A 122 -10.56 7.34 -3.80
N ILE A 123 -10.86 6.37 -4.62
CA ILE A 123 -10.29 6.28 -5.97
C ILE A 123 -10.76 7.42 -6.86
N LEU A 124 -12.03 7.80 -6.76
CA LEU A 124 -12.55 8.96 -7.50
C LEU A 124 -11.82 10.24 -7.12
N ASP A 125 -11.63 10.48 -5.83
CA ASP A 125 -10.89 11.64 -5.34
C ASP A 125 -9.45 11.64 -5.83
N PHE A 126 -8.81 10.47 -5.78
CA PHE A 126 -7.44 10.30 -6.25
C PHE A 126 -7.32 10.60 -7.74
N ASN A 127 -8.20 10.04 -8.56
CA ASN A 127 -8.18 10.25 -10.00
C ASN A 127 -8.42 11.72 -10.37
N SER A 128 -9.24 12.43 -9.60
CA SER A 128 -9.52 13.85 -9.85
C SER A 128 -8.27 14.73 -9.67
N THR A 129 -7.30 14.30 -8.85
CA THR A 129 -6.05 15.07 -8.67
C THR A 129 -5.15 15.03 -9.91
N PHE A 130 -5.36 14.07 -10.81
CA PHE A 130 -4.58 13.92 -12.06
C PHE A 130 -5.39 14.32 -13.29
N ALA A 131 -6.67 14.66 -13.12
CA ALA A 131 -7.53 15.12 -14.21
C ALA A 131 -7.35 16.63 -14.39
N ASN A 132 -7.22 17.09 -15.63
CA ASN A 132 -7.15 18.51 -15.96
C ASN A 132 -8.02 18.79 -17.15
#